data_bda7a56740f675c76f79ba85bd0cad42
#
_entry.id   bda7a56740f675c76f79ba85bd0cad42
#
_cell.length_a   1.000
_cell.length_b   1.000
_cell.length_c   1.000
_cell.angle_alpha   90.00
_cell.angle_beta   90.00
_cell.angle_gamma   90.00
#
_symmetry.space_group_name_H-M   'P 1'
#
loop_
_entity.id
_entity.type
_entity.pdbx_description
1 polymer ?
#
loop_
_entity_poly.entity_id
_entity_poly.type
_entity_poly.pdbx_seq_one_letter_code
_entity_poly.pdbx_strand_id
1 'polypeptide(L)'
;MAYLDNSNIGNLTSPPSEGLGEVLLSTAYFAPIQWYQKLNRYDGCLIEQHDNFVKQTYRNRCVIASANGPQTLSIPVEKFESLKCPMKDVRISDHDNWRHQHWNALLSSYGESPFFEYYEDDIRPFFERKWTYLYDFNWEITLKVCELIDIIPCMRRTDTYQKDIADGTDDFREIIRPKHSGVDTDFVPRRYYQVYQQKFGFLPNLSILDLLFNEGNESVLYL
;
A
#
# COMPACT_ATOMS: atom_id res chain seq x y z
N MET A 1 53.96 -12.17 25.41
CA MET A 1 53.43 -11.03 24.64
C MET A 1 53.19 -11.50 23.21
N ALA A 2 51.96 -11.84 22.90
CA ALA A 2 51.56 -12.15 21.54
C ALA A 2 50.16 -11.51 21.36
N TYR A 3 50.13 -10.50 20.50
CA TYR A 3 48.91 -9.79 20.12
C TYR A 3 48.07 -10.73 19.21
N LEU A 4 46.84 -11.01 19.62
CA LEU A 4 45.82 -11.64 18.78
C LEU A 4 45.12 -10.55 17.99
N ASP A 5 45.29 -10.62 16.67
CA ASP A 5 44.66 -9.79 15.67
C ASP A 5 43.19 -10.28 15.49
N ASN A 6 42.25 -9.39 15.84
CA ASN A 6 40.82 -9.60 15.75
C ASN A 6 40.28 -8.86 14.50
N SER A 7 40.55 -9.36 13.32
CA SER A 7 39.91 -8.86 12.08
C SER A 7 39.39 -9.97 11.22
N ASN A 8 38.16 -10.43 11.52
CA ASN A 8 37.31 -11.11 10.53
C ASN A 8 35.86 -11.22 11.04
N ILE A 9 35.16 -10.08 11.07
CA ILE A 9 33.71 -10.10 11.08
C ILE A 9 33.32 -10.11 9.60
N GLY A 10 33.10 -11.32 9.07
CA GLY A 10 32.58 -11.50 7.72
C GLY A 10 31.23 -10.80 7.58
N ASN A 11 31.18 -9.80 6.72
CA ASN A 11 29.95 -9.24 6.18
C ASN A 11 29.16 -10.37 5.51
N LEU A 12 28.12 -10.84 6.19
CA LEU A 12 27.02 -11.59 5.58
C LEU A 12 26.18 -10.59 4.75
N THR A 13 26.72 -10.16 3.61
CA THR A 13 25.90 -9.59 2.56
C THR A 13 25.14 -10.74 1.93
N SER A 14 23.83 -10.79 2.14
CA SER A 14 22.95 -11.59 1.30
C SER A 14 23.27 -11.27 -0.16
N PRO A 15 23.29 -12.27 -1.07
CA PRO A 15 23.50 -11.99 -2.48
C PRO A 15 22.46 -10.94 -2.92
N PRO A 16 22.84 -9.94 -3.74
CA PRO A 16 21.86 -9.02 -4.29
C PRO A 16 20.84 -9.88 -5.04
N SER A 17 19.57 -9.81 -4.62
CA SER A 17 18.47 -10.25 -5.46
C SER A 17 18.67 -9.51 -6.79
N GLU A 18 18.69 -10.22 -7.93
CA GLU A 18 18.61 -9.56 -9.23
C GLU A 18 17.32 -8.74 -9.20
N GLY A 19 17.45 -7.43 -9.00
CA GLY A 19 16.32 -6.52 -8.92
C GLY A 19 15.55 -6.55 -10.23
N LEU A 20 14.22 -6.41 -10.15
CA LEU A 20 13.32 -6.53 -11.31
C LEU A 20 13.32 -5.26 -12.20
N GLY A 21 14.28 -4.32 -12.03
CA GLY A 21 14.27 -3.07 -12.78
C GLY A 21 13.32 -2.03 -12.19
N GLU A 22 12.57 -1.32 -13.01
CA GLU A 22 11.68 -0.24 -12.58
C GLU A 22 10.20 -0.61 -12.74
N VAL A 23 9.35 -0.19 -11.79
CA VAL A 23 7.90 -0.37 -11.85
C VAL A 23 7.18 0.98 -11.85
N LEU A 24 6.10 1.08 -12.64
CA LEU A 24 5.19 2.22 -12.66
C LEU A 24 3.85 1.84 -12.05
N LEU A 25 3.48 2.53 -10.97
CA LEU A 25 2.29 2.27 -10.16
C LEU A 25 1.37 3.49 -10.09
N SER A 26 0.07 3.27 -10.04
CA SER A 26 -0.86 4.32 -9.60
C SER A 26 -0.72 4.53 -8.09
N THR A 27 -0.92 5.78 -7.61
CA THR A 27 -1.07 6.02 -6.18
C THR A 27 -2.24 5.24 -5.60
N ALA A 28 -2.16 4.82 -4.33
CA ALA A 28 -3.20 4.00 -3.73
C ALA A 28 -3.38 4.30 -2.23
N TYR A 29 -4.63 4.26 -1.78
CA TYR A 29 -5.04 4.42 -0.38
C TYR A 29 -4.97 3.08 0.34
N PHE A 30 -4.06 2.93 1.31
CA PHE A 30 -3.79 1.65 1.98
C PHE A 30 -3.86 0.48 1.00
N ALA A 31 -2.99 0.54 -0.01
CA ALA A 31 -2.96 -0.32 -1.18
C ALA A 31 -3.10 -1.81 -0.84
N PRO A 32 -3.52 -2.65 -1.79
CA PRO A 32 -3.53 -4.10 -1.59
C PRO A 32 -2.11 -4.65 -1.45
N ILE A 33 -2.00 -5.83 -0.84
CA ILE A 33 -0.73 -6.55 -0.62
C ILE A 33 0.10 -6.65 -1.91
N GLN A 34 -0.55 -6.95 -3.04
CA GLN A 34 0.07 -7.00 -4.37
C GLN A 34 0.85 -5.73 -4.72
N TRP A 35 0.33 -4.56 -4.39
CA TRP A 35 0.97 -3.29 -4.68
C TRP A 35 2.25 -3.10 -3.85
N TYR A 36 2.21 -3.46 -2.56
CA TYR A 36 3.40 -3.43 -1.69
C TYR A 36 4.43 -4.49 -2.07
N GLN A 37 4.00 -5.63 -2.61
CA GLN A 37 4.92 -6.60 -3.17
C GLN A 37 5.76 -5.99 -4.29
N LYS A 38 5.16 -5.15 -5.16
CA LYS A 38 5.93 -4.46 -6.21
C LYS A 38 6.93 -3.47 -5.61
N LEU A 39 6.54 -2.71 -4.57
CA LEU A 39 7.47 -1.83 -3.87
C LEU A 39 8.67 -2.57 -3.27
N ASN A 40 8.46 -3.79 -2.78
CA ASN A 40 9.50 -4.59 -2.13
C ASN A 40 10.44 -5.28 -3.13
N ARG A 41 9.99 -5.54 -4.36
CA ARG A 41 10.73 -6.37 -5.33
C ARG A 41 11.47 -5.58 -6.40
N TYR A 42 11.01 -4.39 -6.75
CA TYR A 42 11.58 -3.58 -7.81
C TYR A 42 12.66 -2.65 -7.27
N ASP A 43 13.73 -2.45 -8.07
CA ASP A 43 14.83 -1.55 -7.72
C ASP A 43 14.42 -0.09 -7.72
N GLY A 44 13.48 0.28 -8.60
CA GLY A 44 12.91 1.62 -8.72
C GLY A 44 11.39 1.58 -8.80
N CYS A 45 10.72 2.47 -8.07
CA CYS A 45 9.27 2.54 -8.01
C CYS A 45 8.79 3.94 -8.37
N LEU A 46 8.22 4.10 -9.58
CA LEU A 46 7.58 5.33 -10.02
C LEU A 46 6.11 5.34 -9.61
N ILE A 47 5.71 6.36 -8.88
CA ILE A 47 4.31 6.56 -8.50
C ILE A 47 3.72 7.68 -9.34
N GLU A 48 2.78 7.32 -10.21
CA GLU A 48 2.15 8.22 -11.17
C GLU A 48 1.27 9.27 -10.47
N GLN A 49 1.50 10.55 -10.77
CA GLN A 49 0.76 11.67 -10.21
C GLN A 49 0.05 12.53 -11.27
N HIS A 50 0.38 12.34 -12.54
CA HIS A 50 -0.16 13.13 -13.66
C HIS A 50 -1.27 12.43 -14.43
N ASP A 51 -1.56 11.13 -14.12
CA ASP A 51 -2.72 10.45 -14.68
C ASP A 51 -4.02 11.07 -14.14
N ASN A 52 -5.12 10.83 -14.84
CA ASN A 52 -6.41 11.33 -14.40
C ASN A 52 -6.99 10.45 -13.29
N PHE A 53 -7.68 11.06 -12.33
CA PHE A 53 -8.44 10.34 -11.34
C PHE A 53 -9.49 9.43 -11.97
N VAL A 54 -9.46 8.17 -11.60
CA VAL A 54 -10.43 7.15 -12.02
C VAL A 54 -11.20 6.66 -10.82
N LYS A 55 -12.53 6.84 -10.86
CA LYS A 55 -13.43 6.33 -9.81
C LYS A 55 -13.37 4.81 -9.70
N GLN A 56 -13.63 4.29 -8.51
CA GLN A 56 -13.67 2.87 -8.23
C GLN A 56 -12.34 2.13 -8.43
N THR A 57 -11.22 2.83 -8.21
CA THR A 57 -9.86 2.28 -8.18
C THR A 57 -9.27 2.38 -6.77
N TYR A 58 -8.12 1.78 -6.55
CA TYR A 58 -7.39 1.88 -5.28
C TYR A 58 -6.88 3.29 -4.98
N ARG A 59 -6.95 4.25 -5.92
CA ARG A 59 -6.53 5.65 -5.70
C ARG A 59 -7.21 6.30 -4.49
N ASN A 60 -8.48 5.99 -4.26
CA ASN A 60 -9.25 6.55 -3.14
C ASN A 60 -10.01 5.50 -2.33
N ARG A 61 -9.69 4.21 -2.48
CA ARG A 61 -10.32 3.15 -1.70
C ARG A 61 -9.37 2.03 -1.35
N CYS A 62 -9.68 1.34 -0.25
CA CYS A 62 -9.08 0.06 0.10
C CYS A 62 -10.17 -0.96 0.41
N VAL A 63 -9.78 -2.23 0.48
CA VAL A 63 -10.66 -3.34 0.86
C VAL A 63 -10.09 -4.00 2.09
N ILE A 64 -10.87 -4.06 3.15
CA ILE A 64 -10.53 -4.69 4.43
C ILE A 64 -11.42 -5.91 4.66
N ALA A 65 -11.01 -6.82 5.56
CA ALA A 65 -11.90 -7.84 6.09
C ALA A 65 -12.77 -7.24 7.20
N SER A 66 -14.04 -7.62 7.24
CA SER A 66 -14.96 -7.24 8.32
C SER A 66 -15.82 -8.44 8.76
N ALA A 67 -16.57 -8.27 9.83
CA ALA A 67 -17.49 -9.30 10.33
C ALA A 67 -18.56 -9.73 9.29
N ASN A 68 -18.79 -8.92 8.24
CA ASN A 68 -19.74 -9.18 7.16
C ASN A 68 -19.07 -9.54 5.81
N GLY A 69 -17.76 -9.80 5.81
CA GLY A 69 -16.98 -10.09 4.62
C GLY A 69 -16.14 -8.88 4.17
N PRO A 70 -15.65 -8.88 2.92
CA PRO A 70 -14.87 -7.79 2.39
C PRO A 70 -15.64 -6.47 2.42
N GLN A 71 -15.03 -5.44 3.05
CA GLN A 71 -15.60 -4.10 3.17
C GLN A 71 -14.72 -3.10 2.42
N THR A 72 -15.34 -2.26 1.60
CA THR A 72 -14.64 -1.19 0.90
C THR A 72 -14.73 0.11 1.68
N LEU A 73 -13.59 0.71 2.01
CA LEU A 73 -13.47 2.05 2.56
C LEU A 73 -13.11 3.01 1.43
N SER A 74 -13.87 4.08 1.25
CA SER A 74 -13.68 5.02 0.14
C SER A 74 -13.58 6.45 0.64
N ILE A 75 -12.47 7.13 0.31
CA ILE A 75 -12.28 8.55 0.60
C ILE A 75 -13.14 9.37 -0.38
N PRO A 76 -14.01 10.27 0.11
CA PRO A 76 -14.73 11.21 -0.75
C PRO A 76 -13.77 12.27 -1.32
N VAL A 77 -13.97 12.63 -2.58
CA VAL A 77 -13.22 13.69 -3.25
C VAL A 77 -14.15 14.82 -3.67
N GLU A 78 -13.60 16.03 -3.72
CA GLU A 78 -14.34 17.19 -4.19
C GLU A 78 -14.77 17.02 -5.65
N LYS A 79 -15.84 17.72 -6.05
CA LYS A 79 -16.26 17.73 -7.46
C LYS A 79 -15.26 18.49 -8.30
N PHE A 80 -14.91 17.94 -9.43
CA PHE A 80 -14.03 18.59 -10.40
C PHE A 80 -14.80 19.56 -11.27
N GLU A 81 -14.19 20.69 -11.60
CA GLU A 81 -14.75 21.66 -12.57
C GLU A 81 -14.69 21.11 -13.99
N SER A 82 -13.73 20.24 -14.30
CA SER A 82 -13.56 19.61 -15.60
C SER A 82 -13.86 18.10 -15.56
N LEU A 83 -14.04 17.49 -16.74
CA LEU A 83 -14.25 16.04 -16.85
C LEU A 83 -13.06 15.20 -16.40
N LYS A 84 -11.86 15.80 -16.35
CA LYS A 84 -10.59 15.15 -15.99
C LYS A 84 -9.88 15.97 -14.93
N CYS A 85 -9.32 15.31 -13.94
CA CYS A 85 -8.51 15.92 -12.89
C CYS A 85 -7.25 15.08 -12.70
N PRO A 86 -6.05 15.64 -12.87
CA PRO A 86 -4.80 14.93 -12.57
C PRO A 86 -4.77 14.51 -11.09
N MET A 87 -4.21 13.34 -10.80
CA MET A 87 -4.17 12.79 -9.45
C MET A 87 -3.56 13.75 -8.42
N LYS A 88 -2.51 14.47 -8.79
CA LYS A 88 -1.85 15.46 -7.92
C LYS A 88 -2.76 16.60 -7.48
N ASP A 89 -3.82 16.91 -8.25
CA ASP A 89 -4.74 18.02 -8.02
C ASP A 89 -6.06 17.56 -7.36
N VAL A 90 -6.24 16.25 -7.14
CA VAL A 90 -7.44 15.71 -6.51
C VAL A 90 -7.52 16.08 -5.05
N ARG A 91 -8.56 16.83 -4.68
CA ARG A 91 -8.79 17.30 -3.31
C ARG A 91 -9.70 16.33 -2.55
N ILE A 92 -9.33 16.07 -1.29
CA ILE A 92 -10.15 15.29 -0.37
C ILE A 92 -11.32 16.15 0.10
N SER A 93 -12.53 15.58 0.07
CA SER A 93 -13.72 16.23 0.65
C SER A 93 -13.86 15.87 2.13
N ASP A 94 -14.26 16.84 2.95
CA ASP A 94 -14.60 16.61 4.36
C ASP A 94 -16.06 16.14 4.55
N HIS A 95 -16.76 15.83 3.45
CA HIS A 95 -18.13 15.38 3.50
C HIS A 95 -18.26 14.01 4.20
N ASP A 96 -19.40 13.77 4.87
CA ASP A 96 -19.79 12.51 5.50
C ASP A 96 -18.89 11.99 6.65
N ASN A 97 -18.05 12.84 7.24
CA ASN A 97 -17.18 12.44 8.37
C ASN A 97 -16.43 11.12 8.13
N TRP A 98 -15.95 10.92 6.89
CA TRP A 98 -15.37 9.65 6.43
C TRP A 98 -14.19 9.18 7.29
N ARG A 99 -13.38 10.11 7.85
CA ARG A 99 -12.25 9.76 8.69
C ARG A 99 -12.68 8.95 9.91
N HIS A 100 -13.70 9.43 10.61
CA HIS A 100 -14.27 8.73 11.77
C HIS A 100 -14.90 7.39 11.38
N GLN A 101 -15.59 7.34 10.24
CA GLN A 101 -16.19 6.10 9.73
C GLN A 101 -15.11 5.05 9.38
N HIS A 102 -14.02 5.46 8.71
CA HIS A 102 -12.93 4.56 8.37
C HIS A 102 -12.21 4.06 9.62
N TRP A 103 -11.90 4.97 10.58
CA TRP A 103 -11.26 4.58 11.82
C TRP A 103 -12.11 3.58 12.61
N ASN A 104 -13.41 3.83 12.77
CA ASN A 104 -14.32 2.91 13.43
C ASN A 104 -14.43 1.56 12.68
N ALA A 105 -14.38 1.57 11.36
CA ALA A 105 -14.37 0.33 10.58
C ALA A 105 -13.09 -0.48 10.85
N LEU A 106 -11.92 0.17 10.94
CA LEU A 106 -10.67 -0.49 11.30
C LEU A 106 -10.70 -1.04 12.73
N LEU A 107 -11.13 -0.23 13.69
CA LEU A 107 -11.26 -0.64 15.09
C LEU A 107 -12.21 -1.84 15.23
N SER A 108 -13.37 -1.81 14.58
CA SER A 108 -14.35 -2.90 14.62
C SER A 108 -13.89 -4.17 13.91
N SER A 109 -13.02 -4.03 12.90
CA SER A 109 -12.54 -5.16 12.11
C SER A 109 -11.29 -5.80 12.70
N TYR A 110 -10.41 -5.01 13.29
CA TYR A 110 -9.06 -5.44 13.69
C TYR A 110 -8.72 -5.23 15.15
N GLY A 111 -9.61 -4.63 15.97
CA GLY A 111 -9.34 -4.40 17.39
C GLY A 111 -8.95 -5.66 18.17
N GLU A 112 -9.40 -6.83 17.71
CA GLU A 112 -9.05 -8.14 18.28
C GLU A 112 -7.91 -8.86 17.51
N SER A 113 -7.31 -8.20 16.51
CA SER A 113 -6.19 -8.80 15.76
C SER A 113 -4.88 -8.71 16.57
N PRO A 114 -3.92 -9.61 16.35
CA PRO A 114 -2.74 -9.74 17.20
C PRO A 114 -1.90 -8.48 17.34
N PHE A 115 -1.87 -7.63 16.31
CA PHE A 115 -0.97 -6.47 16.27
C PHE A 115 -1.68 -5.11 16.13
N PHE A 116 -3.01 -5.04 16.14
CA PHE A 116 -3.74 -3.78 15.99
C PHE A 116 -3.35 -2.77 17.06
N GLU A 117 -3.39 -3.16 18.33
CA GLU A 117 -3.05 -2.30 19.48
C GLU A 117 -1.61 -1.77 19.38
N TYR A 118 -0.71 -2.56 18.78
CA TYR A 118 0.69 -2.17 18.59
C TYR A 118 0.88 -1.06 17.55
N TYR A 119 0.06 -1.06 16.48
CA TYR A 119 0.20 -0.13 15.35
C TYR A 119 -0.88 0.96 15.31
N GLU A 120 -1.87 0.95 16.21
CA GLU A 120 -2.97 1.92 16.15
C GLU A 120 -2.49 3.37 16.29
N ASP A 121 -1.50 3.63 17.14
CA ASP A 121 -0.94 4.96 17.37
C ASP A 121 -0.19 5.52 16.15
N ASP A 122 0.34 4.67 15.27
CA ASP A 122 0.98 5.04 14.02
C ASP A 122 -0.02 5.33 12.90
N ILE A 123 -1.13 4.59 12.87
CA ILE A 123 -2.14 4.67 11.79
C ILE A 123 -3.22 5.70 12.09
N ARG A 124 -3.65 5.82 13.34
CA ARG A 124 -4.72 6.72 13.79
C ARG A 124 -4.51 8.19 13.40
N PRO A 125 -3.32 8.79 13.47
CA PRO A 125 -3.09 10.19 13.10
C PRO A 125 -3.49 10.54 11.67
N PHE A 126 -3.51 9.58 10.74
CA PHE A 126 -3.98 9.80 9.37
C PHE A 126 -5.48 10.10 9.31
N PHE A 127 -6.26 9.66 10.29
CA PHE A 127 -7.69 9.91 10.39
C PHE A 127 -8.04 11.12 11.28
N GLU A 128 -7.10 11.63 12.07
CA GLU A 128 -7.31 12.78 12.94
C GLU A 128 -6.99 14.11 12.25
N ARG A 129 -5.99 14.11 11.36
CA ARG A 129 -5.58 15.31 10.62
C ARG A 129 -6.40 15.50 9.35
N LYS A 130 -6.54 16.77 8.94
CA LYS A 130 -7.09 17.12 7.63
C LYS A 130 -6.01 17.09 6.57
N TRP A 131 -6.34 16.51 5.45
CA TRP A 131 -5.49 16.43 4.28
C TRP A 131 -6.16 17.14 3.10
N THR A 132 -5.40 17.90 2.36
CA THR A 132 -5.94 18.64 1.21
C THR A 132 -5.93 17.79 -0.05
N TYR A 133 -4.80 17.20 -0.38
CA TYR A 133 -4.62 16.46 -1.63
C TYR A 133 -4.56 14.95 -1.38
N LEU A 134 -5.32 14.21 -2.18
CA LEU A 134 -5.40 12.75 -2.06
C LEU A 134 -4.06 12.08 -2.38
N TYR A 135 -3.32 12.61 -3.35
CA TYR A 135 -2.01 12.07 -3.71
C TYR A 135 -1.01 12.17 -2.56
N ASP A 136 -0.91 13.35 -1.93
CA ASP A 136 0.00 13.56 -0.80
C ASP A 136 -0.40 12.70 0.42
N PHE A 137 -1.69 12.58 0.67
CA PHE A 137 -2.20 11.69 1.72
C PHE A 137 -1.78 10.23 1.49
N ASN A 138 -1.98 9.72 0.28
CA ASN A 138 -1.59 8.35 -0.07
C ASN A 138 -0.07 8.16 0.01
N TRP A 139 0.70 9.18 -0.39
CA TRP A 139 2.16 9.15 -0.32
C TRP A 139 2.66 9.01 1.12
N GLU A 140 2.16 9.84 2.03
CA GLU A 140 2.52 9.78 3.46
C GLU A 140 2.11 8.46 4.12
N ILE A 141 0.90 7.95 3.79
CA ILE A 141 0.47 6.61 4.21
C ILE A 141 1.45 5.54 3.74
N THR A 142 1.82 5.61 2.46
CA THR A 142 2.73 4.61 1.88
C THR A 142 4.08 4.61 2.59
N LEU A 143 4.66 5.79 2.84
CA LEU A 143 5.92 5.92 3.59
C LEU A 143 5.79 5.31 4.99
N LYS A 144 4.72 5.65 5.73
CA LYS A 144 4.49 5.12 7.08
C LYS A 144 4.31 3.60 7.05
N VAL A 145 3.51 3.07 6.15
CA VAL A 145 3.31 1.62 6.06
C VAL A 145 4.62 0.89 5.68
N CYS A 146 5.43 1.44 4.75
CA CYS A 146 6.74 0.87 4.44
C CYS A 146 7.66 0.82 5.67
N GLU A 147 7.66 1.89 6.50
CA GLU A 147 8.36 1.90 7.78
C GLU A 147 7.87 0.78 8.71
N LEU A 148 6.55 0.60 8.85
CA LEU A 148 5.95 -0.37 9.78
C LEU A 148 6.16 -1.84 9.35
N ILE A 149 6.28 -2.11 8.06
CA ILE A 149 6.54 -3.46 7.52
C ILE A 149 8.01 -3.70 7.17
N ASP A 150 8.88 -2.76 7.57
CA ASP A 150 10.35 -2.84 7.42
C ASP A 150 10.84 -3.03 5.97
N ILE A 151 10.26 -2.27 5.02
CA ILE A 151 10.75 -2.19 3.64
C ILE A 151 11.23 -0.78 3.30
N ILE A 152 12.27 -0.67 2.47
CA ILE A 152 12.88 0.60 2.07
C ILE A 152 12.89 0.70 0.53
N PRO A 153 11.72 0.92 -0.10
CA PRO A 153 11.65 1.02 -1.55
C PRO A 153 12.24 2.33 -2.09
N CYS A 154 12.88 2.27 -3.25
CA CYS A 154 13.32 3.46 -3.96
C CYS A 154 12.15 4.10 -4.71
N MET A 155 11.28 4.83 -3.96
CA MET A 155 10.10 5.47 -4.53
C MET A 155 10.40 6.87 -5.06
N ARG A 156 9.84 7.19 -6.23
CA ARG A 156 9.89 8.52 -6.85
C ARG A 156 8.51 8.88 -7.43
N ARG A 157 8.17 10.17 -7.41
CA ARG A 157 7.01 10.70 -8.13
C ARG A 157 7.37 10.85 -9.61
N THR A 158 6.42 10.62 -10.53
CA THR A 158 6.64 10.94 -11.94
C THR A 158 6.72 12.44 -12.16
N ASP A 159 7.62 12.90 -13.01
CA ASP A 159 7.74 14.33 -13.37
C ASP A 159 6.67 14.75 -14.38
N THR A 160 6.29 13.84 -15.27
CA THR A 160 5.27 14.00 -16.31
C THR A 160 4.45 12.74 -16.46
N TYR A 161 3.30 12.83 -17.11
CA TYR A 161 2.51 11.64 -17.44
C TYR A 161 3.29 10.67 -18.34
N GLN A 162 3.47 9.46 -17.85
CA GLN A 162 4.17 8.40 -18.58
C GLN A 162 3.21 7.71 -19.56
N LYS A 163 3.14 8.22 -20.79
CA LYS A 163 2.32 7.62 -21.84
C LYS A 163 3.05 6.46 -22.52
N ASP A 164 4.29 6.70 -22.89
CA ASP A 164 5.17 5.70 -23.49
C ASP A 164 6.11 5.19 -22.39
N ILE A 165 5.98 3.92 -22.06
CA ILE A 165 6.74 3.30 -20.97
C ILE A 165 8.15 3.00 -21.49
N ALA A 166 9.15 3.38 -20.72
CA ALA A 166 10.54 3.11 -21.04
C ALA A 166 10.84 1.60 -21.03
N ASP A 167 11.75 1.17 -21.89
CA ASP A 167 12.22 -0.21 -21.88
C ASP A 167 12.78 -0.57 -20.49
N GLY A 168 12.36 -1.70 -19.94
CA GLY A 168 12.74 -2.15 -18.60
C GLY A 168 11.90 -1.60 -17.46
N THR A 169 10.80 -0.88 -17.76
CA THR A 169 9.81 -0.45 -16.76
C THR A 169 8.51 -1.25 -16.94
N ASP A 170 8.05 -1.90 -15.90
CA ASP A 170 6.79 -2.64 -15.88
C ASP A 170 5.63 -1.73 -15.45
N ASP A 171 4.55 -1.65 -16.24
CA ASP A 171 3.38 -0.81 -15.95
C ASP A 171 2.25 -1.59 -15.29
N PHE A 172 2.04 -1.35 -13.99
CA PHE A 172 0.98 -1.96 -13.20
C PHE A 172 -0.21 -1.03 -12.91
N ARG A 173 -0.26 0.17 -13.49
CA ARG A 173 -1.34 1.15 -13.22
C ARG A 173 -2.72 0.61 -13.54
N GLU A 174 -2.84 -0.19 -14.60
CA GLU A 174 -4.10 -0.80 -15.04
C GLU A 174 -4.26 -2.25 -14.56
N ILE A 175 -3.18 -2.90 -14.13
CA ILE A 175 -3.17 -4.30 -13.68
C ILE A 175 -3.68 -4.39 -12.23
N ILE A 176 -3.23 -3.49 -11.33
CA ILE A 176 -3.63 -3.51 -9.92
C ILE A 176 -4.90 -2.66 -9.73
N ARG A 177 -6.05 -3.30 -9.88
CA ARG A 177 -7.38 -2.66 -9.76
C ARG A 177 -8.36 -3.54 -8.98
N PRO A 178 -9.36 -2.95 -8.28
CA PRO A 178 -10.39 -3.74 -7.57
C PRO A 178 -11.29 -4.55 -8.52
N LYS A 179 -11.49 -4.04 -9.74
CA LYS A 179 -12.31 -4.68 -10.78
C LYS A 179 -11.56 -4.63 -12.10
N HIS A 180 -11.74 -5.67 -12.91
CA HIS A 180 -11.08 -5.77 -14.22
C HIS A 180 -9.55 -5.62 -14.13
N SER A 181 -8.97 -6.19 -13.07
CA SER A 181 -7.52 -6.29 -12.95
C SER A 181 -6.95 -7.09 -14.12
N GLY A 182 -5.79 -6.64 -14.60
CA GLY A 182 -4.99 -7.46 -15.51
C GLY A 182 -4.44 -8.70 -14.81
N VAL A 183 -3.85 -9.59 -15.58
CA VAL A 183 -3.15 -10.76 -15.04
C VAL A 183 -1.76 -10.31 -14.57
N ASP A 184 -1.46 -10.52 -13.30
CA ASP A 184 -0.11 -10.40 -12.73
C ASP A 184 0.40 -11.80 -12.42
N THR A 185 1.27 -12.33 -13.29
CA THR A 185 1.80 -13.69 -13.17
C THR A 185 2.76 -13.85 -11.99
N ASP A 186 3.31 -12.74 -11.50
CA ASP A 186 4.32 -12.74 -10.43
C ASP A 186 3.72 -12.55 -9.04
N PHE A 187 2.41 -12.29 -8.98
CA PHE A 187 1.69 -12.18 -7.73
C PHE A 187 0.92 -13.46 -7.41
N VAL A 188 1.42 -14.23 -6.45
CA VAL A 188 0.72 -15.38 -5.88
C VAL A 188 0.40 -15.05 -4.42
N PRO A 189 -0.88 -14.87 -4.05
CA PRO A 189 -1.25 -14.58 -2.67
C PRO A 189 -0.78 -15.68 -1.72
N ARG A 190 0.02 -15.32 -0.72
CA ARG A 190 0.44 -16.23 0.35
C ARG A 190 -0.61 -16.20 1.46
N ARG A 191 -0.93 -17.37 2.02
CA ARG A 191 -1.86 -17.48 3.13
C ARG A 191 -1.17 -17.03 4.42
N TYR A 192 -1.87 -16.17 5.16
CA TYR A 192 -1.52 -15.73 6.51
C TYR A 192 -2.77 -15.79 7.39
N TYR A 193 -2.60 -15.60 8.70
CA TYR A 193 -3.73 -15.55 9.62
C TYR A 193 -4.61 -14.33 9.33
N GLN A 194 -5.94 -14.54 9.31
CA GLN A 194 -6.93 -13.46 9.18
C GLN A 194 -8.04 -13.66 10.23
N VAL A 195 -8.41 -12.59 10.94
CA VAL A 195 -9.42 -12.61 12.02
C VAL A 195 -10.69 -13.36 11.61
N TYR A 196 -11.16 -13.15 10.37
CA TYR A 196 -12.41 -13.73 9.89
C TYR A 196 -12.24 -14.99 9.02
N GLN A 197 -11.07 -15.60 8.98
CA GLN A 197 -10.81 -16.75 8.09
C GLN A 197 -11.66 -17.98 8.39
N GLN A 198 -12.12 -18.16 9.65
CA GLN A 198 -13.03 -19.26 9.99
C GLN A 198 -14.41 -19.10 9.33
N LYS A 199 -14.84 -17.85 9.12
CA LYS A 199 -16.16 -17.54 8.55
C LYS A 199 -16.14 -17.46 7.02
N PHE A 200 -15.10 -16.87 6.44
CA PHE A 200 -15.07 -16.53 5.01
C PHE A 200 -13.98 -17.29 4.24
N GLY A 201 -13.17 -18.08 4.90
CA GLY A 201 -11.94 -18.61 4.33
C GLY A 201 -10.87 -17.52 4.18
N PHE A 202 -9.80 -17.83 3.47
CA PHE A 202 -8.75 -16.86 3.18
C PHE A 202 -9.21 -15.87 2.09
N LEU A 203 -9.18 -14.59 2.42
CA LEU A 203 -9.49 -13.48 1.52
C LEU A 203 -8.16 -12.92 0.94
N PRO A 204 -7.83 -13.22 -0.32
CA PRO A 204 -6.55 -12.80 -0.90
C PRO A 204 -6.53 -11.31 -1.21
N ASN A 205 -5.33 -10.74 -1.24
CA ASN A 205 -5.05 -9.39 -1.76
C ASN A 205 -5.90 -8.27 -1.14
N LEU A 206 -6.17 -8.35 0.15
CA LEU A 206 -6.76 -7.25 0.91
C LEU A 206 -5.79 -6.07 1.06
N SER A 207 -6.27 -4.97 1.64
CA SER A 207 -5.42 -3.87 2.06
C SER A 207 -4.22 -4.37 2.87
N ILE A 208 -3.08 -3.73 2.72
CA ILE A 208 -1.89 -3.99 3.52
C ILE A 208 -2.15 -3.92 5.03
N LEU A 209 -3.17 -3.16 5.46
CA LEU A 209 -3.58 -3.10 6.86
C LEU A 209 -4.03 -4.46 7.40
N ASP A 210 -4.70 -5.27 6.57
CA ASP A 210 -5.09 -6.63 6.98
C ASP A 210 -3.86 -7.49 7.30
N LEU A 211 -2.82 -7.40 6.47
CA LEU A 211 -1.57 -8.11 6.71
C LEU A 211 -0.83 -7.55 7.93
N LEU A 212 -0.67 -6.22 8.02
CA LEU A 212 0.04 -5.54 9.11
C LEU A 212 -0.57 -5.87 10.47
N PHE A 213 -1.90 -5.79 10.62
CA PHE A 213 -2.57 -6.04 11.89
C PHE A 213 -2.62 -7.51 12.30
N ASN A 214 -2.43 -8.43 11.36
CA ASN A 214 -2.42 -9.87 11.65
C ASN A 214 -1.02 -10.47 11.80
N GLU A 215 -0.01 -9.97 11.05
CA GLU A 215 1.34 -10.55 11.01
C GLU A 215 2.43 -9.59 11.54
N GLY A 216 2.09 -8.32 11.76
CA GLY A 216 3.03 -7.35 12.31
C GLY A 216 4.25 -7.13 11.42
N ASN A 217 5.44 -7.13 12.00
CA ASN A 217 6.71 -6.99 11.30
C ASN A 217 7.06 -8.19 10.39
N GLU A 218 6.40 -9.34 10.57
CA GLU A 218 6.56 -10.48 9.66
C GLU A 218 5.83 -10.28 8.33
N SER A 219 5.08 -9.19 8.18
CA SER A 219 4.36 -8.84 6.93
C SER A 219 5.26 -8.86 5.69
N VAL A 220 6.53 -8.47 5.82
CA VAL A 220 7.51 -8.49 4.72
C VAL A 220 7.71 -9.89 4.13
N LEU A 221 7.52 -10.95 4.90
CA LEU A 221 7.69 -12.35 4.44
C LEU A 221 6.59 -12.77 3.45
N TYR A 222 5.50 -12.03 3.37
CA TYR A 222 4.34 -12.32 2.51
C TYR A 222 4.32 -11.46 1.22
N LEU A 223 5.30 -10.56 1.04
CA LEU A 223 5.45 -9.70 -0.13
C LEU A 223 6.25 -10.30 -1.29
#